data_36e5b8d2053768e1a7f9b7ee6913292b
#
_entry.id   36e5b8d2053768e1a7f9b7ee6913292b
#
_cell.length_a   1.000
_cell.length_b   1.000
_cell.length_c   1.000
_cell.angle_alpha   90.00
_cell.angle_beta   90.00
_cell.angle_gamma   90.00
#
_symmetry.space_group_name_H-M   'P 1'
#
loop_
_entity.id
_entity.type
_entity.pdbx_description
1 polymer ?
#
loop_
_entity_poly.entity_id
_entity_poly.type
_entity_poly.pdbx_seq_one_letter_code
_entity_poly.pdbx_strand_id
1 'polypeptide(L)' 'VQGIIDVYFEEEDGLVVLDYKTDRVRTADELVRRYQSQLTYYARALSQITGKAVKEKIIYSFALGKEINV' A
#
# COMPACT_ATOMS: atom_id res chain seq x y z
N VAL A 1 -5.16 -11.63 -11.56
CA VAL A 1 -5.02 -10.64 -10.49
C VAL A 1 -3.57 -10.28 -10.29
N GLN A 2 -3.30 -9.02 -10.32
CA GLN A 2 -1.95 -8.51 -10.09
C GLN A 2 -1.80 -8.16 -8.61
N GLY A 3 -1.81 -9.15 -7.80
CA GLY A 3 -1.79 -8.96 -6.37
C GLY A 3 -0.40 -8.90 -5.78
N ILE A 4 0.45 -8.05 -6.30
CA ILE A 4 1.83 -8.02 -5.86
C ILE A 4 2.09 -6.74 -5.10
N ILE A 5 2.66 -6.89 -3.89
CA ILE A 5 3.16 -5.77 -3.13
C ILE A 5 4.50 -5.39 -3.74
N ASP A 6 4.63 -4.13 -4.17
CA ASP A 6 5.85 -3.70 -4.84
C ASP A 6 7.04 -3.73 -3.90
N VAL A 7 6.85 -3.24 -2.68
CA VAL A 7 7.96 -3.23 -1.72
C VAL A 7 7.39 -3.08 -0.31
N TYR A 8 8.12 -3.60 0.65
CA TYR A 8 7.83 -3.30 2.04
C TYR A 8 9.13 -3.09 2.80
N PHE A 9 9.05 -2.32 3.87
CA PHE A 9 10.19 -2.01 4.73
C PHE A 9 9.90 -2.49 6.14
N GLU A 10 10.93 -3.00 6.78
CA GLU A 10 10.84 -3.34 8.18
C GLU A 10 11.43 -2.20 9.00
N GLU A 11 10.63 -1.62 9.87
CA GLU A 11 11.07 -0.59 10.78
C GLU A 11 10.94 -1.09 12.21
N GLU A 12 11.45 -0.33 13.15
CA GLU A 12 11.55 -0.77 14.54
C GLU A 12 10.20 -1.16 15.12
N ASP A 13 9.15 -0.40 14.78
CA ASP A 13 7.83 -0.56 15.35
C ASP A 13 6.82 -1.19 14.40
N GLY A 14 7.26 -1.72 13.27
CA GLY A 14 6.34 -2.38 12.36
C GLY A 14 6.79 -2.33 10.92
N LEU A 15 5.90 -2.76 10.04
CA LEU A 15 6.17 -2.82 8.61
C LEU A 15 5.47 -1.69 7.87
N VAL A 16 6.11 -1.20 6.83
CA VAL A 16 5.52 -0.21 5.92
C VAL A 16 5.38 -0.86 4.56
N VAL A 17 4.18 -0.85 4.02
CA VAL A 17 3.90 -1.39 2.67
C VAL A 17 3.81 -0.22 1.71
N LEU A 18 4.54 -0.30 0.61
CA LEU A 18 4.54 0.73 -0.42
C LEU A 18 4.22 0.08 -1.75
N ASP A 19 3.24 0.63 -2.45
CA ASP A 19 2.77 0.13 -3.73
C ASP A 19 2.77 1.28 -4.73
N TYR A 20 3.38 1.06 -5.89
CA TYR A 20 3.43 2.08 -6.95
C TYR A 20 2.26 1.88 -7.90
N LYS A 21 1.55 2.96 -8.22
CA LYS A 21 0.42 2.92 -9.13
C LYS A 21 0.60 3.95 -10.23
N THR A 22 0.33 3.51 -11.45
CA THR A 22 0.40 4.39 -12.62
C THR A 22 -0.98 4.81 -13.11
N ASP A 23 -2.04 4.44 -12.37
CA ASP A 23 -3.41 4.77 -12.73
C ASP A 23 -3.55 6.27 -12.92
N ARG A 24 -4.26 6.65 -13.96
CA ARG A 24 -4.59 8.05 -14.18
C ARG A 24 -5.80 8.40 -13.34
N VAL A 25 -5.58 9.13 -12.28
CA VAL A 25 -6.64 9.54 -11.36
C VAL A 25 -6.54 11.03 -11.14
N ARG A 26 -7.65 11.64 -10.74
CA ARG A 26 -7.70 13.07 -10.47
C ARG A 26 -7.48 13.39 -8.99
N THR A 27 -7.85 12.48 -8.12
CA THR A 27 -7.77 12.71 -6.68
C THR A 27 -7.22 11.49 -5.98
N ALA A 28 -6.66 11.72 -4.79
CA ALA A 28 -6.19 10.64 -3.94
C ALA A 28 -7.33 9.69 -3.55
N ASP A 29 -8.53 10.23 -3.35
CA ASP A 29 -9.69 9.42 -2.97
C ASP A 29 -10.00 8.33 -3.99
N GLU A 30 -9.79 8.60 -5.27
CA GLU A 30 -10.00 7.58 -6.28
C GLU A 30 -9.10 6.38 -6.07
N LEU A 31 -7.82 6.63 -5.77
CA LEU A 31 -6.88 5.54 -5.52
C LEU A 31 -7.21 4.80 -4.23
N VAL A 32 -7.57 5.53 -3.19
CA VAL A 32 -7.95 4.90 -1.94
C VAL A 32 -9.12 3.94 -2.15
N ARG A 33 -10.15 4.40 -2.84
CA ARG A 33 -11.32 3.56 -3.09
C ARG A 33 -11.01 2.34 -3.93
N ARG A 34 -10.10 2.47 -4.90
CA ARG A 34 -9.74 1.34 -5.77
C ARG A 34 -8.93 0.28 -5.04
N TYR A 35 -8.00 0.71 -4.20
CA TYR A 35 -6.94 -0.18 -3.73
C TYR A 35 -6.92 -0.40 -2.24
N GLN A 36 -7.77 0.27 -1.47
CA GLN A 36 -7.74 0.13 -0.02
C GLN A 36 -7.95 -1.31 0.42
N SER A 37 -8.92 -2.00 -0.15
CA SER A 37 -9.18 -3.39 0.20
C SER A 37 -8.02 -4.29 -0.15
N GLN A 38 -7.41 -4.06 -1.32
CA GLN A 38 -6.28 -4.85 -1.77
C GLN A 38 -5.09 -4.68 -0.83
N LEU A 39 -4.78 -3.44 -0.45
CA LEU A 39 -3.67 -3.19 0.44
C LEU A 39 -3.92 -3.70 1.85
N THR A 40 -5.16 -3.60 2.31
CA THR A 40 -5.53 -4.18 3.60
C THR A 40 -5.33 -5.69 3.60
N TYR A 41 -5.71 -6.35 2.51
CA TYR A 41 -5.51 -7.79 2.37
C TYR A 41 -4.02 -8.15 2.40
N TYR A 42 -3.21 -7.41 1.64
CA TYR A 42 -1.77 -7.68 1.59
C TYR A 42 -1.11 -7.41 2.93
N ALA A 43 -1.52 -6.34 3.60
CA ALA A 43 -0.98 -6.02 4.91
C ALA A 43 -1.25 -7.16 5.90
N ARG A 44 -2.46 -7.70 5.84
CA ARG A 44 -2.83 -8.81 6.72
C ARG A 44 -2.01 -10.06 6.42
N ALA A 45 -1.88 -10.39 5.13
CA ALA A 45 -1.10 -11.57 4.73
C ALA A 45 0.36 -11.41 5.12
N LEU A 46 0.93 -10.23 4.90
CA LEU A 46 2.31 -9.95 5.24
C LEU A 46 2.53 -10.03 6.75
N SER A 47 1.59 -9.50 7.51
CA SER A 47 1.66 -9.57 8.97
C SER A 47 1.66 -11.01 9.47
N GLN A 48 0.86 -11.87 8.85
CA GLN A 48 0.82 -13.30 9.20
C GLN A 48 2.13 -14.00 8.87
N ILE A 49 2.69 -13.69 7.71
CA ILE A 49 3.93 -14.35 7.27
C ILE A 49 5.11 -13.91 8.12
N THR A 50 5.21 -12.63 8.45
CA THR A 50 6.36 -12.07 9.16
C THR A 50 6.21 -12.09 10.67
N GLY A 51 4.99 -12.20 11.15
CA GLY A 51 4.71 -12.08 12.59
C GLY A 51 4.79 -10.65 13.10
N LYS A 52 4.82 -9.66 12.19
CA LYS A 52 4.95 -8.25 12.56
C LYS A 52 3.75 -7.47 12.06
N ALA A 53 3.35 -6.44 12.81
CA ALA A 53 2.23 -5.61 12.42
C ALA A 53 2.62 -4.65 11.31
N VAL A 54 1.69 -4.40 10.40
CA VAL A 54 1.88 -3.37 9.36
C VAL A 54 1.35 -2.06 9.94
N LYS A 55 2.24 -1.08 10.06
CA LYS A 55 1.88 0.21 10.65
C LYS A 55 1.45 1.25 9.62
N GLU A 56 1.89 1.10 8.36
CA GLU A 56 1.52 2.04 7.30
C GLU A 56 1.33 1.30 5.99
N LYS A 57 0.35 1.75 5.24
CA LYS A 57 0.09 1.29 3.88
C LYS A 57 0.08 2.53 2.99
N ILE A 58 1.00 2.58 2.04
CA ILE A 58 1.22 3.78 1.22
C ILE A 58 1.11 3.41 -0.25
N ILE A 59 0.38 4.22 -1.00
CA ILE A 59 0.38 4.16 -2.47
C ILE A 59 1.17 5.37 -2.96
N TYR A 60 2.16 5.14 -3.81
CA TYR A 60 2.78 6.24 -4.54
C TYR A 60 2.11 6.35 -5.90
N SER A 61 1.49 7.49 -6.15
CA SER A 61 0.80 7.76 -7.40
C SER A 61 1.70 8.53 -8.34
N PHE A 62 2.05 7.92 -9.47
CA PHE A 62 2.81 8.65 -10.49
C PHE A 62 1.96 9.73 -11.15
N ALA A 63 0.65 9.49 -11.29
CA ALA A 63 -0.25 10.49 -11.87
C ALA A 63 -0.35 11.74 -11.01
N LEU A 64 -0.38 11.59 -9.69
CA LEU A 64 -0.50 12.71 -8.76
C LEU A 64 0.85 13.17 -8.25
N GLY A 65 1.90 12.38 -8.44
CA GLY A 65 3.23 12.73 -8.01
C GLY A 65 3.40 12.78 -6.50
N LYS A 66 2.68 11.92 -5.76
CA LYS A 66 2.75 11.97 -4.30
C LYS A 66 2.40 10.64 -3.67
N GLU A 67 2.75 10.51 -2.39
CA GLU A 67 2.40 9.38 -1.55
C GLU A 67 1.02 9.58 -0.94
N ILE A 68 0.27 8.49 -0.82
CA ILE A 68 -1.07 8.51 -0.27
C ILE A 68 -1.18 7.41 0.76
N ASN A 69 -1.50 7.76 1.98
CA ASN A 69 -1.75 6.78 3.03
C ASN A 69 -3.16 6.20 2.87
N VAL A 70 -3.26 4.88 2.98
CA VAL A 70 -4.54 4.20 2.83
C VAL A 70 -4.95 3.42 4.06
#